data_5416df7673c5fdc7dd85e036b61ec947
#
_entry.id   5416df7673c5fdc7dd85e036b61ec947
#
_cell.length_a   1.000
_cell.length_b   1.000
_cell.length_c   1.000
_cell.angle_alpha   90.00
_cell.angle_beta   90.00
_cell.angle_gamma   90.00
#
_symmetry.space_group_name_H-M   'P 1'
#
loop_
_entity.id
_entity.type
_entity.pdbx_description
1 polymer ?
#
loop_
_entity_poly.entity_id
_entity_poly.type
_entity_poly.pdbx_seq_one_letter_code
_entity_poly.pdbx_strand_id
1 'polypeptide(L)'
;MNHPTVPTKKGSNHILELDSRGGRADTWHTDITFIENYPKASILRSVIAPEVGGDTVWANTTAAYEHLPESLKVLADSLRAVHSNSYDYAASASITTEQREKYREIFTATEYETEHPLVRVHPETGEKTLLLGHFFKSFVGYNSTDSRKLFDLFQSHILKLENIVRWRWEAGDVAIWDNRATQHRAINDYGDQHRVVRRVTLEGDIPVGADGQPSKALKQEVKRDISHLNYGEESFYEKVS
;
A
#
# COMPACT_ATOMS: atom_id res chain seq x y z
N MET A 1 -3.62 13.66 2.87
CA MET A 1 -3.95 13.78 1.42
C MET A 1 -5.15 12.91 1.08
N ASN A 2 -5.83 13.17 -0.04
CA ASN A 2 -6.88 12.30 -0.54
C ASN A 2 -6.28 11.07 -1.23
N HIS A 3 -6.98 9.93 -1.16
CA HIS A 3 -6.58 8.77 -1.94
C HIS A 3 -6.80 9.06 -3.44
N PRO A 4 -5.82 8.82 -4.34
CA PRO A 4 -5.93 9.22 -5.73
C PRO A 4 -6.95 8.43 -6.54
N THR A 5 -7.38 7.26 -6.07
CA THR A 5 -8.28 6.35 -6.80
C THR A 5 -9.51 5.92 -6.01
N VAL A 6 -9.47 5.90 -4.68
CA VAL A 6 -10.58 5.44 -3.83
C VAL A 6 -11.27 6.65 -3.19
N PRO A 7 -12.61 6.72 -3.25
CA PRO A 7 -13.36 7.83 -2.67
C PRO A 7 -13.27 7.88 -1.15
N THR A 8 -13.35 9.08 -0.61
CA THR A 8 -13.37 9.33 0.83
C THR A 8 -14.75 9.08 1.42
N LYS A 9 -14.82 8.97 2.75
CA LYS A 9 -16.06 8.83 3.50
C LYS A 9 -16.97 10.06 3.28
N LYS A 10 -18.28 9.83 3.18
CA LYS A 10 -19.29 10.90 3.14
C LYS A 10 -19.09 11.93 4.26
N GLY A 11 -19.07 13.20 3.88
CA GLY A 11 -18.90 14.32 4.82
C GLY A 11 -17.44 14.58 5.23
N SER A 12 -16.48 13.91 4.61
CA SER A 12 -15.04 14.18 4.82
C SER A 12 -14.28 14.10 3.50
N ASN A 13 -13.35 15.02 3.30
CA ASN A 13 -12.46 14.99 2.13
C ASN A 13 -11.16 14.20 2.38
N HIS A 14 -10.92 13.73 3.61
CA HIS A 14 -9.62 13.17 3.99
C HIS A 14 -9.70 11.79 4.65
N ILE A 15 -10.89 11.38 5.11
CA ILE A 15 -11.07 10.11 5.80
C ILE A 15 -11.45 9.03 4.78
N LEU A 16 -10.62 8.02 4.65
CA LEU A 16 -10.95 6.78 3.96
C LEU A 16 -11.52 5.79 4.99
N GLU A 17 -12.75 5.32 4.77
CA GLU A 17 -13.34 4.26 5.57
C GLU A 17 -13.12 2.93 4.85
N LEU A 18 -12.57 1.95 5.56
CA LEU A 18 -12.30 0.60 5.07
C LEU A 18 -13.23 -0.35 5.83
N ASP A 19 -14.27 -0.81 5.15
CA ASP A 19 -15.26 -1.76 5.65
C ASP A 19 -14.98 -3.14 5.04
N SER A 20 -14.88 -4.17 5.87
CA SER A 20 -14.56 -5.54 5.45
C SER A 20 -15.61 -6.17 4.53
N ARG A 21 -16.81 -5.58 4.45
CA ARG A 21 -17.85 -5.99 3.51
C ARG A 21 -17.55 -5.59 2.08
N GLY A 22 -16.70 -4.58 1.87
CA GLY A 22 -16.34 -4.06 0.55
C GLY A 22 -14.96 -4.45 0.04
N GLY A 23 -14.16 -5.12 0.86
CA GLY A 23 -12.83 -5.59 0.48
C GLY A 23 -11.88 -5.72 1.65
N ARG A 24 -10.76 -6.40 1.45
CA ARG A 24 -9.76 -6.67 2.49
C ARG A 24 -8.36 -6.48 1.91
N ALA A 25 -7.59 -5.55 2.47
CA ALA A 25 -6.20 -5.30 2.08
C ALA A 25 -5.26 -6.30 2.79
N ASP A 26 -5.23 -7.54 2.33
CA ASP A 26 -4.50 -8.65 2.94
C ASP A 26 -3.18 -9.01 2.24
N THR A 27 -2.66 -8.09 1.43
CA THR A 27 -1.33 -8.20 0.80
C THR A 27 -0.33 -7.24 1.43
N TRP A 28 0.95 -7.61 1.47
CA TRP A 28 2.01 -6.76 1.95
C TRP A 28 2.25 -5.56 1.01
N HIS A 29 2.08 -4.35 1.52
CA HIS A 29 2.23 -3.12 0.74
C HIS A 29 2.71 -1.95 1.58
N THR A 30 3.32 -0.98 0.90
CA THR A 30 3.43 0.40 1.33
C THR A 30 2.32 1.18 0.63
N ASP A 31 1.62 2.05 1.34
CA ASP A 31 0.46 2.77 0.80
C ASP A 31 0.81 3.60 -0.44
N ILE A 32 0.03 3.44 -1.52
CA ILE A 32 -0.08 4.36 -2.66
C ILE A 32 1.24 4.57 -3.43
N THR A 33 2.15 3.62 -3.44
CA THR A 33 3.46 3.78 -4.10
C THR A 33 3.40 3.84 -5.63
N PHE A 34 2.22 3.80 -6.21
CA PHE A 34 2.04 4.01 -7.64
C PHE A 34 2.03 5.50 -8.05
N ILE A 35 2.06 6.45 -7.08
CA ILE A 35 2.29 7.88 -7.32
C ILE A 35 3.66 8.32 -6.82
N GLU A 36 4.17 9.40 -7.38
CA GLU A 36 5.52 9.88 -7.14
C GLU A 36 5.76 10.29 -5.68
N ASN A 37 4.87 11.07 -5.09
CA ASN A 37 4.91 11.56 -3.71
C ASN A 37 3.94 10.80 -2.80
N TYR A 38 4.09 9.47 -2.71
CA TYR A 38 3.22 8.66 -1.87
C TYR A 38 3.24 9.11 -0.39
N PRO A 39 2.19 8.76 0.42
CA PRO A 39 2.06 9.25 1.79
C PRO A 39 3.29 8.98 2.65
N LYS A 40 3.71 9.99 3.44
CA LYS A 40 4.79 9.81 4.42
C LYS A 40 4.36 9.04 5.66
N ALA A 41 3.09 9.18 6.07
CA ALA A 41 2.55 8.49 7.23
C ALA A 41 1.08 8.18 7.03
N SER A 42 0.62 7.11 7.68
CA SER A 42 -0.77 6.73 7.77
C SER A 42 -1.20 6.67 9.21
N ILE A 43 -2.43 7.14 9.48
CA ILE A 43 -3.08 7.10 10.78
C ILE A 43 -4.34 6.25 10.61
N LEU A 44 -4.43 5.14 11.34
CA LEU A 44 -5.54 4.20 11.27
C LEU A 44 -6.23 4.12 12.63
N ARG A 45 -7.55 4.34 12.63
CA ARG A 45 -8.39 4.17 13.80
C ARG A 45 -9.32 2.98 13.62
N SER A 46 -9.36 2.07 14.60
CA SER A 46 -10.35 1.01 14.67
C SER A 46 -11.71 1.58 15.11
N VAL A 47 -12.76 1.27 14.35
CA VAL A 47 -14.14 1.67 14.64
C VAL A 47 -14.95 0.46 15.09
N ILE A 48 -14.86 -0.64 14.34
CA ILE A 48 -15.44 -1.94 14.67
C ILE A 48 -14.30 -2.95 14.56
N ALA A 49 -13.98 -3.60 15.66
CA ALA A 49 -13.00 -4.68 15.72
C ALA A 49 -13.73 -6.03 15.83
N PRO A 50 -13.32 -7.06 15.08
CA PRO A 50 -13.83 -8.40 15.28
C PRO A 50 -13.37 -8.95 16.66
N GLU A 51 -14.12 -9.88 17.23
CA GLU A 51 -13.76 -10.51 18.52
C GLU A 51 -12.46 -11.31 18.41
N VAL A 52 -12.23 -11.93 17.25
CA VAL A 52 -11.03 -12.74 16.95
C VAL A 52 -10.51 -12.39 15.58
N GLY A 53 -9.19 -12.24 15.47
CA GLY A 53 -8.51 -11.97 14.21
C GLY A 53 -8.61 -10.52 13.76
N GLY A 54 -8.34 -10.27 12.49
CA GLY A 54 -8.37 -8.94 11.88
C GLY A 54 -7.23 -8.03 12.31
N ASP A 55 -6.16 -8.59 12.87
CA ASP A 55 -4.95 -7.88 13.27
C ASP A 55 -4.30 -7.18 12.07
N THR A 56 -3.43 -6.24 12.36
CA THR A 56 -2.54 -5.67 11.36
C THR A 56 -1.09 -5.97 11.71
N VAL A 57 -0.28 -6.26 10.71
CA VAL A 57 1.16 -6.46 10.85
C VAL A 57 1.91 -5.43 10.05
N TRP A 58 3.03 -4.95 10.60
CA TRP A 58 3.97 -4.04 9.94
C TRP A 58 5.34 -4.70 9.88
N ALA A 59 6.02 -4.53 8.76
CA ALA A 59 7.41 -4.94 8.57
C ALA A 59 8.29 -3.70 8.46
N ASN A 60 9.38 -3.66 9.22
CA ASN A 60 10.38 -2.59 9.19
C ASN A 60 11.31 -2.76 7.99
N THR A 61 11.18 -1.89 6.99
CA THR A 61 11.98 -1.95 5.76
C THR A 61 13.37 -1.35 5.90
N THR A 62 13.60 -0.52 6.93
CA THR A 62 14.94 -0.03 7.30
C THR A 62 15.77 -1.17 7.88
N ALA A 63 15.27 -1.87 8.89
CA ALA A 63 15.96 -3.02 9.47
C ALA A 63 16.19 -4.12 8.42
N ALA A 64 15.23 -4.32 7.50
CA ALA A 64 15.39 -5.25 6.40
C ALA A 64 16.58 -4.90 5.50
N TYR A 65 16.76 -3.62 5.16
CA TYR A 65 17.93 -3.17 4.39
C TYR A 65 19.22 -3.33 5.20
N GLU A 66 19.24 -2.93 6.47
CA GLU A 66 20.43 -3.03 7.33
C GLU A 66 20.96 -4.45 7.44
N HIS A 67 20.06 -5.43 7.54
CA HIS A 67 20.39 -6.84 7.67
C HIS A 67 20.67 -7.56 6.32
N LEU A 68 20.64 -6.86 5.19
CA LEU A 68 21.06 -7.45 3.93
C LEU A 68 22.58 -7.77 3.96
N PRO A 69 23.01 -8.89 3.36
CA PRO A 69 24.42 -9.09 3.01
C PRO A 69 24.94 -7.95 2.15
N GLU A 70 26.20 -7.57 2.29
CA GLU A 70 26.79 -6.42 1.59
C GLU A 70 26.61 -6.48 0.07
N SER A 71 26.77 -7.67 -0.53
CA SER A 71 26.54 -7.86 -1.97
C SER A 71 25.09 -7.56 -2.41
N LEU A 72 24.12 -7.84 -1.53
CA LEU A 72 22.71 -7.51 -1.81
C LEU A 72 22.42 -6.03 -1.58
N LYS A 73 23.11 -5.34 -0.64
CA LYS A 73 23.00 -3.89 -0.50
C LYS A 73 23.50 -3.18 -1.76
N VAL A 74 24.67 -3.58 -2.26
CA VAL A 74 25.23 -3.02 -3.52
C VAL A 74 24.26 -3.22 -4.68
N LEU A 75 23.68 -4.42 -4.81
CA LEU A 75 22.68 -4.69 -5.84
C LEU A 75 21.42 -3.83 -5.63
N ALA A 76 20.87 -3.81 -4.40
CA ALA A 76 19.66 -3.08 -4.10
C ALA A 76 19.78 -1.57 -4.37
N ASP A 77 20.93 -0.96 -3.98
CA ASP A 77 21.22 0.46 -4.19
C ASP A 77 21.24 0.87 -5.67
N SER A 78 21.49 -0.09 -6.57
CA SER A 78 21.53 0.13 -8.03
C SER A 78 20.19 -0.10 -8.74
N LEU A 79 19.19 -0.70 -8.05
CA LEU A 79 17.94 -1.09 -8.68
C LEU A 79 16.90 0.02 -8.61
N ARG A 80 16.12 0.14 -9.69
CA ARG A 80 14.92 0.97 -9.76
C ARG A 80 13.73 0.11 -10.18
N ALA A 81 12.58 0.38 -9.58
CA ALA A 81 11.37 -0.42 -9.76
C ALA A 81 10.20 0.45 -10.24
N VAL A 82 9.44 -0.08 -11.18
CA VAL A 82 8.16 0.52 -11.60
C VAL A 82 7.07 -0.01 -10.69
N HIS A 83 6.31 0.92 -10.09
CA HIS A 83 5.11 0.65 -9.32
C HIS A 83 3.87 1.10 -10.09
N SER A 84 2.78 0.34 -10.00
CA SER A 84 1.54 0.59 -10.74
C SER A 84 0.31 0.22 -9.91
N ASN A 85 -0.81 0.92 -10.14
CA ASN A 85 -2.12 0.56 -9.62
C ASN A 85 -2.93 -0.35 -10.57
N SER A 86 -2.31 -0.90 -11.61
CA SER A 86 -2.98 -1.82 -12.54
C SER A 86 -3.38 -3.16 -11.89
N TYR A 87 -2.90 -3.43 -10.68
CA TYR A 87 -3.23 -4.60 -9.88
C TYR A 87 -4.11 -4.20 -8.70
N ASP A 88 -5.30 -4.80 -8.61
CA ASP A 88 -6.20 -4.61 -7.47
C ASP A 88 -5.69 -5.42 -6.27
N TYR A 89 -5.35 -4.73 -5.17
CA TYR A 89 -4.85 -5.36 -3.94
C TYR A 89 -5.95 -5.66 -2.91
N ALA A 90 -7.15 -5.11 -3.10
CA ALA A 90 -8.27 -5.30 -2.19
C ALA A 90 -9.22 -6.42 -2.62
N ALA A 91 -8.92 -7.11 -3.74
CA ALA A 91 -9.72 -8.22 -4.26
C ALA A 91 -9.60 -9.45 -3.35
N SER A 92 -10.25 -9.40 -2.19
CA SER A 92 -10.38 -10.56 -1.30
C SER A 92 -11.28 -11.65 -1.88
N ALA A 93 -10.99 -12.90 -1.55
CA ALA A 93 -11.85 -14.05 -1.87
C ALA A 93 -13.25 -13.97 -1.22
N SER A 94 -13.45 -13.09 -0.25
CA SER A 94 -14.69 -12.96 0.53
C SER A 94 -15.75 -12.05 -0.09
N ILE A 95 -15.46 -11.32 -1.17
CA ILE A 95 -16.43 -10.47 -1.86
C ILE A 95 -16.92 -11.12 -3.16
N THR A 96 -18.14 -10.77 -3.61
CA THR A 96 -18.70 -11.30 -4.85
C THR A 96 -17.86 -10.89 -6.06
N THR A 97 -17.96 -11.62 -7.16
CA THR A 97 -17.25 -11.28 -8.41
C THR A 97 -17.63 -9.87 -8.89
N GLU A 98 -18.92 -9.52 -8.82
CA GLU A 98 -19.43 -8.21 -9.23
C GLU A 98 -18.84 -7.07 -8.39
N GLN A 99 -18.77 -7.26 -7.07
CA GLN A 99 -18.16 -6.28 -6.16
C GLN A 99 -16.68 -6.07 -6.45
N ARG A 100 -15.93 -7.15 -6.77
CA ARG A 100 -14.53 -7.07 -7.20
C ARG A 100 -14.37 -6.28 -8.48
N GLU A 101 -15.18 -6.59 -9.49
CA GLU A 101 -15.10 -5.92 -10.78
C GLU A 101 -15.36 -4.42 -10.61
N LYS A 102 -16.40 -4.05 -9.87
CA LYS A 102 -16.73 -2.65 -9.60
C LYS A 102 -15.61 -1.93 -8.83
N TYR A 103 -15.06 -2.56 -7.78
CA TYR A 103 -13.93 -1.98 -7.05
C TYR A 103 -12.71 -1.80 -7.95
N ARG A 104 -12.38 -2.82 -8.73
CA ARG A 104 -11.27 -2.79 -9.69
C ARG A 104 -11.46 -1.68 -10.73
N GLU A 105 -12.68 -1.52 -11.27
CA GLU A 105 -13.00 -0.46 -12.23
C GLU A 105 -12.72 0.94 -11.66
N ILE A 106 -13.10 1.17 -10.42
CA ILE A 106 -12.85 2.44 -9.72
C ILE A 106 -11.35 2.62 -9.45
N PHE A 107 -10.71 1.61 -8.86
CA PHE A 107 -9.30 1.66 -8.48
C PHE A 107 -8.38 1.89 -9.67
N THR A 108 -8.72 1.35 -10.84
CA THR A 108 -7.94 1.46 -12.08
C THR A 108 -8.50 2.48 -13.08
N ALA A 109 -9.48 3.30 -12.69
CA ALA A 109 -10.09 4.31 -13.56
C ALA A 109 -9.08 5.34 -14.06
N THR A 110 -8.13 5.71 -13.22
CA THR A 110 -6.90 6.41 -13.62
C THR A 110 -5.73 5.45 -13.41
N GLU A 111 -4.97 5.22 -14.46
CA GLU A 111 -3.75 4.41 -14.37
C GLU A 111 -2.56 5.28 -14.01
N TYR A 112 -1.86 4.85 -12.97
CA TYR A 112 -0.62 5.46 -12.51
C TYR A 112 0.53 4.46 -12.67
N GLU A 113 1.68 4.95 -13.14
CA GLU A 113 2.95 4.24 -13.04
C GLU A 113 4.03 5.21 -12.58
N THR A 114 4.82 4.79 -11.62
CA THR A 114 5.94 5.56 -11.08
C THR A 114 7.18 4.69 -10.96
N GLU A 115 8.31 5.22 -11.40
CA GLU A 115 9.61 4.64 -11.17
C GLU A 115 10.17 5.16 -9.85
N HIS A 116 10.46 4.23 -8.93
CA HIS A 116 11.08 4.49 -7.66
C HIS A 116 12.45 3.81 -7.55
N PRO A 117 13.39 4.34 -6.75
CA PRO A 117 14.55 3.55 -6.31
C PRO A 117 14.07 2.38 -5.45
N LEU A 118 14.69 1.20 -5.56
CA LEU A 118 14.43 0.11 -4.61
C LEU A 118 14.87 0.50 -3.21
N VAL A 119 15.96 1.24 -3.09
CA VAL A 119 16.45 1.79 -1.81
C VAL A 119 16.26 3.29 -1.81
N ARG A 120 15.28 3.77 -1.01
CA ARG A 120 15.14 5.20 -0.74
C ARG A 120 15.94 5.60 0.49
N VAL A 121 16.42 6.85 0.52
CA VAL A 121 16.96 7.47 1.72
C VAL A 121 15.83 8.19 2.46
N HIS A 122 15.67 7.90 3.74
CA HIS A 122 14.65 8.56 4.56
C HIS A 122 15.03 10.03 4.79
N PRO A 123 14.16 11.01 4.47
CA PRO A 123 14.55 12.42 4.42
C PRO A 123 14.84 13.05 5.79
N GLU A 124 14.34 12.45 6.86
CA GLU A 124 14.50 12.98 8.22
C GLU A 124 15.61 12.25 8.99
N THR A 125 15.78 10.93 8.78
CA THR A 125 16.77 10.13 9.53
C THR A 125 18.05 9.84 8.75
N GLY A 126 17.99 9.92 7.40
CA GLY A 126 19.09 9.52 6.52
C GLY A 126 19.24 8.00 6.35
N GLU A 127 18.41 7.20 7.01
CA GLU A 127 18.44 5.74 6.91
C GLU A 127 17.98 5.26 5.55
N LYS A 128 18.54 4.15 5.09
CA LYS A 128 18.14 3.49 3.85
C LYS A 128 17.01 2.49 4.11
N THR A 129 15.97 2.51 3.27
CA THR A 129 14.79 1.65 3.39
C THR A 129 14.49 0.95 2.07
N LEU A 130 14.00 -0.29 2.11
CA LEU A 130 13.56 -1.02 0.92
C LEU A 130 12.13 -0.61 0.54
N LEU A 131 11.96 -0.06 -0.66
CA LEU A 131 10.66 0.32 -1.22
C LEU A 131 10.18 -0.74 -2.21
N LEU A 132 9.30 -1.62 -1.73
CA LEU A 132 8.79 -2.77 -2.48
C LEU A 132 7.34 -3.07 -2.03
N GLY A 133 6.79 -4.20 -2.44
CA GLY A 133 5.46 -4.67 -2.04
C GLY A 133 4.48 -4.77 -3.20
N HIS A 134 3.19 -4.81 -2.89
CA HIS A 134 2.13 -5.18 -3.84
C HIS A 134 2.09 -4.39 -5.14
N PHE A 135 2.37 -3.09 -5.08
CA PHE A 135 2.30 -2.22 -6.28
C PHE A 135 3.51 -2.37 -7.21
N PHE A 136 4.50 -3.18 -6.85
CA PHE A 136 5.63 -3.49 -7.72
C PHE A 136 5.17 -4.15 -9.01
N LYS A 137 5.63 -3.63 -10.16
CA LYS A 137 5.36 -4.16 -11.50
C LYS A 137 6.57 -4.89 -12.07
N SER A 138 7.71 -4.22 -12.10
CA SER A 138 8.96 -4.76 -12.65
C SER A 138 10.16 -3.93 -12.20
N PHE A 139 11.35 -4.50 -12.25
CA PHE A 139 12.60 -3.73 -12.19
C PHE A 139 12.93 -3.14 -13.57
N VAL A 140 13.44 -1.92 -13.58
CA VAL A 140 13.86 -1.22 -14.81
C VAL A 140 15.04 -1.96 -15.44
N GLY A 141 14.91 -2.28 -16.73
CA GLY A 141 15.94 -3.00 -17.49
C GLY A 141 15.93 -4.53 -17.34
N TYR A 142 15.03 -5.08 -16.53
CA TYR A 142 14.88 -6.52 -16.33
C TYR A 142 13.63 -7.08 -17.01
N ASN A 143 13.73 -8.31 -17.51
CA ASN A 143 12.55 -9.04 -17.96
C ASN A 143 11.66 -9.46 -16.77
N SER A 144 10.44 -9.95 -17.05
CA SER A 144 9.47 -10.32 -16.02
C SER A 144 9.94 -11.45 -15.10
N THR A 145 10.66 -12.42 -15.64
CA THR A 145 11.17 -13.58 -14.89
C THR A 145 12.25 -13.15 -13.88
N ASP A 146 13.20 -12.35 -14.30
CA ASP A 146 14.27 -11.89 -13.43
C ASP A 146 13.77 -10.85 -12.44
N SER A 147 12.87 -9.95 -12.86
CA SER A 147 12.18 -9.02 -11.97
C SER A 147 11.46 -9.77 -10.84
N ARG A 148 10.78 -10.87 -11.15
CA ARG A 148 10.08 -11.66 -10.14
C ARG A 148 11.01 -12.32 -9.14
N LYS A 149 12.13 -12.91 -9.61
CA LYS A 149 13.14 -13.52 -8.73
C LYS A 149 13.76 -12.51 -7.78
N LEU A 150 14.12 -11.33 -8.29
CA LEU A 150 14.67 -10.24 -7.48
C LEU A 150 13.63 -9.71 -6.47
N PHE A 151 12.37 -9.56 -6.89
CA PHE A 151 11.28 -9.20 -6.00
C PHE A 151 11.16 -10.20 -4.85
N ASP A 152 11.06 -11.50 -5.16
CA ASP A 152 10.90 -12.55 -4.15
C ASP A 152 12.10 -12.59 -3.20
N LEU A 153 13.32 -12.37 -3.70
CA LEU A 153 14.53 -12.29 -2.91
C LEU A 153 14.43 -11.14 -1.88
N PHE A 154 14.24 -9.90 -2.31
CA PHE A 154 14.21 -8.74 -1.42
C PHE A 154 12.98 -8.74 -0.51
N GLN A 155 11.82 -9.16 -1.02
CA GLN A 155 10.60 -9.27 -0.23
C GLN A 155 10.76 -10.29 0.90
N SER A 156 11.48 -11.40 0.68
CA SER A 156 11.78 -12.38 1.73
C SER A 156 12.62 -11.81 2.87
N HIS A 157 13.52 -10.86 2.59
CA HIS A 157 14.29 -10.15 3.61
C HIS A 157 13.43 -9.16 4.39
N ILE A 158 12.48 -8.47 3.74
CA ILE A 158 11.54 -7.58 4.42
C ILE A 158 10.66 -8.37 5.41
N LEU A 159 10.22 -9.54 5.00
CA LEU A 159 9.24 -10.35 5.76
C LEU A 159 9.86 -11.32 6.78
N LYS A 160 11.12 -11.14 7.16
CA LYS A 160 11.69 -11.89 8.28
C LYS A 160 10.94 -11.55 9.56
N LEU A 161 10.70 -12.56 10.40
CA LEU A 161 9.91 -12.40 11.64
C LEU A 161 10.49 -11.33 12.57
N GLU A 162 11.81 -11.17 12.58
CA GLU A 162 12.52 -10.18 13.39
C GLU A 162 12.19 -8.72 12.99
N ASN A 163 11.69 -8.53 11.77
CA ASN A 163 11.31 -7.21 11.25
C ASN A 163 9.83 -6.90 11.45
N ILE A 164 9.03 -7.83 12.00
CA ILE A 164 7.57 -7.75 12.00
C ILE A 164 7.04 -7.47 13.40
N VAL A 165 6.11 -6.51 13.50
CA VAL A 165 5.26 -6.29 14.66
C VAL A 165 3.81 -6.58 14.28
N ARG A 166 3.06 -7.23 15.21
CA ARG A 166 1.64 -7.53 15.07
C ARG A 166 0.83 -6.80 16.12
N TRP A 167 -0.27 -6.18 15.71
CA TRP A 167 -1.20 -5.46 16.58
C TRP A 167 -2.58 -6.08 16.51
N ARG A 168 -3.12 -6.46 17.67
CA ARG A 168 -4.50 -6.87 17.85
C ARG A 168 -5.34 -5.62 18.16
N TRP A 169 -6.38 -5.41 17.36
CA TRP A 169 -7.21 -4.22 17.46
C TRP A 169 -8.31 -4.36 18.50
N GLU A 170 -8.52 -3.29 19.27
CA GLU A 170 -9.74 -3.01 20.00
C GLU A 170 -10.45 -1.80 19.39
N ALA A 171 -11.78 -1.69 19.58
CA ALA A 171 -12.52 -0.54 19.09
C ALA A 171 -12.03 0.74 19.78
N GLY A 172 -11.66 1.75 18.99
CA GLY A 172 -11.11 3.01 19.47
C GLY A 172 -9.59 3.11 19.37
N ASP A 173 -8.87 2.01 19.19
CA ASP A 173 -7.42 2.03 18.98
C ASP A 173 -7.02 2.89 17.80
N VAL A 174 -5.86 3.53 17.93
CA VAL A 174 -5.23 4.33 16.86
C VAL A 174 -3.77 3.87 16.69
N ALA A 175 -3.42 3.50 15.47
CA ALA A 175 -2.03 3.27 15.08
C ALA A 175 -1.56 4.35 14.10
N ILE A 176 -0.31 4.78 14.28
CA ILE A 176 0.37 5.72 13.38
C ILE A 176 1.67 5.06 12.97
N TRP A 177 1.95 5.04 11.66
CA TRP A 177 3.22 4.50 11.16
C TRP A 177 3.82 5.39 10.08
N ASP A 178 5.15 5.34 10.00
CA ASP A 178 5.89 5.92 8.89
C ASP A 178 5.78 5.00 7.68
N ASN A 179 5.05 5.46 6.67
CA ASN A 179 4.83 4.70 5.44
C ASN A 179 6.09 4.64 4.55
N ARG A 180 7.09 5.48 4.84
CA ARG A 180 8.35 5.54 4.10
C ARG A 180 9.33 4.44 4.53
N ALA A 181 9.13 3.87 5.73
CA ALA A 181 10.01 2.89 6.36
C ALA A 181 9.31 1.57 6.70
N THR A 182 8.08 1.35 6.23
CA THR A 182 7.30 0.15 6.55
C THR A 182 6.49 -0.36 5.38
N GLN A 183 6.32 -1.68 5.35
CA GLN A 183 5.18 -2.33 4.68
C GLN A 183 4.18 -2.81 5.74
N HIS A 184 2.93 -2.97 5.35
CA HIS A 184 1.89 -3.51 6.23
C HIS A 184 0.89 -4.38 5.47
N ARG A 185 0.15 -5.19 6.23
CA ARG A 185 -1.01 -5.95 5.75
C ARG A 185 -2.01 -6.20 6.86
N ALA A 186 -3.29 -6.26 6.52
CA ALA A 186 -4.32 -6.80 7.41
C ALA A 186 -4.29 -8.33 7.38
N ILE A 187 -4.43 -8.97 8.55
CA ILE A 187 -4.59 -10.41 8.63
C ILE A 187 -6.06 -10.75 8.38
N ASN A 188 -6.30 -11.58 7.36
CA ASN A 188 -7.64 -11.97 6.95
C ASN A 188 -8.02 -13.33 7.59
N ASP A 189 -8.14 -13.33 8.93
CA ASP A 189 -8.41 -14.51 9.76
C ASP A 189 -9.64 -14.37 10.68
N TYR A 190 -10.54 -13.41 10.36
CA TYR A 190 -11.71 -13.07 11.17
C TYR A 190 -13.05 -13.54 10.56
N GLY A 191 -13.02 -14.41 9.55
CA GLY A 191 -14.21 -14.97 8.91
C GLY A 191 -15.16 -13.87 8.40
N ASP A 192 -16.44 -14.00 8.69
CA ASP A 192 -17.50 -13.06 8.29
C ASP A 192 -17.76 -11.95 9.32
N GLN A 193 -16.91 -11.86 10.37
CA GLN A 193 -17.06 -10.78 11.34
C GLN A 193 -16.84 -9.42 10.72
N HIS A 194 -17.63 -8.44 11.15
CA HIS A 194 -17.56 -7.08 10.65
C HIS A 194 -16.34 -6.36 11.23
N ARG A 195 -15.55 -5.74 10.35
CA ARG A 195 -14.39 -4.91 10.70
C ARG A 195 -14.46 -3.59 9.96
N VAL A 196 -14.41 -2.48 10.69
CA VAL A 196 -14.37 -1.13 10.11
C VAL A 196 -13.20 -0.37 10.69
N VAL A 197 -12.37 0.19 9.82
CA VAL A 197 -11.30 1.11 10.21
C VAL A 197 -11.37 2.40 9.38
N ARG A 198 -10.89 3.49 9.94
CA ARG A 198 -10.80 4.79 9.27
C ARG A 198 -9.35 5.19 9.15
N ARG A 199 -8.95 5.59 7.95
CA ARG A 199 -7.58 5.99 7.64
C ARG A 199 -7.51 7.45 7.20
N VAL A 200 -6.47 8.14 7.68
CA VAL A 200 -6.00 9.43 7.14
C VAL A 200 -4.54 9.25 6.75
N THR A 201 -4.16 9.78 5.59
CA THR A 201 -2.78 9.77 5.12
C THR A 201 -2.23 11.19 5.05
N LEU A 202 -0.96 11.34 5.42
CA LEU A 202 -0.23 12.59 5.33
C LEU A 202 0.57 12.64 4.03
N GLU A 203 0.52 13.78 3.36
CA GLU A 203 1.28 14.00 2.13
C GLU A 203 2.77 13.75 2.33
N GLY A 204 3.37 13.02 1.39
CA GLY A 204 4.79 12.66 1.43
C GLY A 204 5.66 13.51 0.52
N ASP A 205 6.93 13.24 0.58
CA ASP A 205 7.99 13.77 -0.29
C ASP A 205 8.21 12.85 -1.49
N ILE A 206 8.89 13.36 -2.51
CA ILE A 206 9.38 12.55 -3.62
C ILE A 206 10.59 11.74 -3.13
N PRO A 207 10.54 10.39 -3.16
CA PRO A 207 11.65 9.56 -2.72
C PRO A 207 12.93 9.84 -3.52
N VAL A 208 14.05 9.93 -2.80
CA VAL A 208 15.38 10.00 -3.38
C VAL A 208 16.13 8.70 -3.07
N GLY A 209 16.73 8.11 -4.07
CA GLY A 209 17.48 6.86 -3.96
C GLY A 209 18.85 7.00 -3.33
N ALA A 210 19.45 5.85 -3.01
CA ALA A 210 20.84 5.79 -2.58
C ALA A 210 21.81 6.30 -3.66
N ASP A 211 21.36 6.30 -4.92
CA ASP A 211 22.04 6.87 -6.09
C ASP A 211 21.89 8.40 -6.22
N GLY A 212 21.17 9.04 -5.31
CA GLY A 212 20.85 10.47 -5.33
C GLY A 212 19.78 10.87 -6.35
N GLN A 213 19.19 9.91 -7.09
CA GLN A 213 18.17 10.22 -8.09
C GLN A 213 16.77 10.15 -7.48
N PRO A 214 15.89 11.12 -7.79
CA PRO A 214 14.51 11.11 -7.31
C PRO A 214 13.66 10.05 -8.04
N SER A 215 12.51 9.75 -7.47
CA SER A 215 11.43 9.04 -8.15
C SER A 215 10.92 9.83 -9.34
N LYS A 216 10.29 9.13 -10.29
CA LYS A 216 9.81 9.73 -11.54
C LYS A 216 8.44 9.16 -11.92
N ALA A 217 7.43 10.02 -12.02
CA ALA A 217 6.15 9.64 -12.59
C ALA A 217 6.34 9.27 -14.08
N LEU A 218 5.89 8.06 -14.46
CA LEU A 218 5.96 7.56 -15.83
C LEU A 218 4.63 7.69 -16.55
N LYS A 219 3.52 7.50 -15.81
CA LYS A 219 2.18 7.48 -16.38
C LYS A 219 1.16 8.02 -15.38
N GLN A 220 0.26 8.87 -15.90
CA GLN A 220 -1.00 9.21 -15.27
C GLN A 220 -2.03 9.36 -16.39
N GLU A 221 -2.88 8.37 -16.60
CA GLU A 221 -3.84 8.31 -17.68
C GLU A 221 -5.24 7.99 -17.17
N VAL A 222 -6.19 8.87 -17.43
CA VAL A 222 -7.60 8.63 -17.16
C VAL A 222 -8.14 7.66 -18.20
N LYS A 223 -8.41 6.42 -17.81
CA LYS A 223 -8.95 5.37 -18.69
C LYS A 223 -10.47 5.35 -18.73
N ARG A 224 -11.11 5.77 -17.62
CA ARG A 224 -12.57 5.81 -17.48
C ARG A 224 -12.98 7.06 -16.72
N ASP A 225 -14.02 7.74 -17.21
CA ASP A 225 -14.67 8.80 -16.45
C ASP A 225 -15.62 8.17 -15.43
N ILE A 226 -15.26 8.30 -14.15
CA ILE A 226 -16.07 7.83 -13.02
C ILE A 226 -16.74 8.98 -12.27
N SER A 227 -16.72 10.20 -12.81
CA SER A 227 -17.30 11.39 -12.18
C SER A 227 -18.83 11.28 -11.96
N HIS A 228 -19.50 10.42 -12.73
CA HIS A 228 -20.93 10.12 -12.59
C HIS A 228 -21.23 9.19 -11.40
N LEU A 229 -20.22 8.53 -10.84
CA LEU A 229 -20.38 7.74 -9.63
C LEU A 229 -20.42 8.71 -8.45
N ASN A 230 -21.62 9.23 -8.15
CA ASN A 230 -21.86 10.15 -7.04
C ASN A 230 -21.57 9.45 -5.71
N TYR A 231 -20.36 9.64 -5.21
CA TYR A 231 -19.92 9.14 -3.90
C TYR A 231 -20.47 9.93 -2.70
N GLY A 232 -21.32 10.96 -2.98
CA GLY A 232 -21.83 11.91 -1.99
C GLY A 232 -23.05 11.45 -1.19
N GLU A 233 -23.82 10.47 -1.65
CA GLU A 233 -25.13 10.17 -1.05
C GLU A 233 -25.18 8.87 -0.23
N GLU A 234 -24.32 7.87 -0.52
CA GLU A 234 -24.22 6.63 0.24
C GLU A 234 -22.75 6.22 0.40
N SER A 235 -22.39 5.47 1.45
CA SER A 235 -21.02 4.96 1.55
C SER A 235 -20.76 4.02 0.36
N PHE A 236 -19.52 3.99 -0.13
CA PHE A 236 -19.13 3.09 -1.21
C PHE A 236 -19.57 1.64 -0.93
N TYR A 237 -19.56 1.25 0.33
CA TYR A 237 -19.89 -0.08 0.80
C TYR A 237 -21.40 -0.34 0.96
N GLU A 238 -22.21 0.69 1.12
CA GLU A 238 -23.69 0.58 1.16
C GLU A 238 -24.29 0.33 -0.24
N LYS A 239 -23.60 0.77 -1.32
CA LYS A 239 -24.03 0.52 -2.70
C LYS A 239 -23.61 -0.86 -3.23
N VAL A 240 -22.78 -1.59 -2.51
CA VAL A 240 -22.19 -2.89 -2.92
C VAL A 240 -22.75 -4.03 -2.07
N SER A 241 -23.59 -3.72 -1.06
CA SER A 241 -24.39 -4.69 -0.30
C SER A 241 -25.78 -4.81 -0.93
#